data_3aac812f7c0366a194720a5a9f370fe7
#
_entry.id   3aac812f7c0366a194720a5a9f370fe7
#
_cell.length_a   1.000
_cell.length_b   1.000
_cell.length_c   1.000
_cell.angle_alpha   90.00
_cell.angle_beta   90.00
_cell.angle_gamma   90.00
#
_symmetry.space_group_name_H-M   'P 1'
#
loop_
_entity.id
_entity.type
_entity.pdbx_description
1 polymer ?
#
loop_
_entity_poly.entity_id
_entity_poly.type
_entity_poly.pdbx_seq_one_letter_code
_entity_poly.pdbx_strand_id
1 'polypeptide(L)'
;MMKTVLTFIRKRPALALFILLFITFIPFLGETLFNTKGEPREAIVAVSMLQQHDFILPVSNGGDMPYKPPMLAWCIALFSMLTGGEVTEFTSRLPSAVAMIVMTMVTFLIARKHTSQTKAMMMALISMTAFEVNRAAYACRVDMLLTMFMVTAMFLLFDNYQKSKKIISVGAILLMSGGVLTKGPVGAVLPAATAWIYYLLRGENWFRATWQTAFNGIASLVLPAMWYVAAWIQGGDTFLSLMLEENVGRFTGTMSYDSHLNPWYYNVITVVAGLLPYTLLLVISLFFVKWRNVKTNVCSIRFAGAITKMREADPWIVYNAVLTIFIFVFYCIPGSKRSVYLLPIYPSLAFFIAVYACRLYAQGAKALKIYAGIIATIAPLITLVFMLLKIFDFSTGKESTDAFISAFHNLTPSIGGLLAIAASLVMSFYVWRAVAKSSGKKALRFALVALITVYWSFAAVYQPAALGVKSDKVVADELLAEGYGKNNPIYGYCSVPMLRYYTVNFYMGDCVINCEKNMPQDGVMIIGDRDLKTWLSENGDAYDYTILKNTNHKSCDSKQKIMIVKLVKKCEKKVNSATNWSIGTVK
;
A
#
# COMPACT_ATOMS: atom_id res chain seq x y z
N MET A 1 11.69 33.93 14.24
CA MET A 1 10.94 32.76 13.77
C MET A 1 11.78 31.46 13.75
N MET A 2 12.89 31.33 12.99
CA MET A 2 13.69 30.09 12.91
C MET A 2 14.27 29.61 14.26
N LYS A 3 14.79 30.52 15.11
CA LYS A 3 15.26 30.17 16.47
C LYS A 3 14.13 29.62 17.35
N THR A 4 12.94 30.19 17.27
CA THR A 4 11.74 29.77 18.03
C THR A 4 11.29 28.37 17.63
N VAL A 5 11.21 28.08 16.31
CA VAL A 5 10.90 26.75 15.77
C VAL A 5 11.93 25.69 16.22
N LEU A 6 13.22 25.99 16.14
CA LEU A 6 14.27 25.09 16.61
C LEU A 6 14.19 24.83 18.11
N THR A 7 13.86 25.82 18.90
CA THR A 7 13.66 25.68 20.35
C THR A 7 12.44 24.81 20.66
N PHE A 8 11.34 24.98 19.93
CA PHE A 8 10.14 24.15 20.05
C PHE A 8 10.43 22.67 19.73
N ILE A 9 11.11 22.40 18.59
CA ILE A 9 11.48 21.03 18.20
C ILE A 9 12.39 20.38 19.26
N ARG A 10 13.30 21.11 19.87
CA ARG A 10 14.16 20.59 20.93
C ARG A 10 13.40 20.30 22.22
N LYS A 11 12.47 21.17 22.63
CA LYS A 11 11.69 21.02 23.88
C LYS A 11 10.59 19.98 23.76
N ARG A 12 9.94 19.88 22.60
CA ARG A 12 8.79 18.99 22.36
C ARG A 12 8.94 18.17 21.06
N PRO A 13 9.96 17.29 20.97
CA PRO A 13 10.29 16.60 19.70
C PRO A 13 9.17 15.66 19.23
N ALA A 14 8.43 15.02 20.13
CA ALA A 14 7.32 14.14 19.76
C ALA A 14 6.15 14.94 19.16
N LEU A 15 5.78 16.08 19.76
CA LEU A 15 4.74 16.95 19.22
C LEU A 15 5.13 17.55 17.87
N ALA A 16 6.39 17.95 17.72
CA ALA A 16 6.90 18.47 16.45
C ALA A 16 6.85 17.39 15.33
N LEU A 17 7.21 16.15 15.67
CA LEU A 17 7.10 15.03 14.74
C LEU A 17 5.63 14.73 14.39
N PHE A 18 4.74 14.71 15.38
CA PHE A 18 3.32 14.47 15.14
C PHE A 18 2.70 15.52 14.19
N ILE A 19 2.97 16.81 14.43
CA ILE A 19 2.50 17.91 13.57
C ILE A 19 3.04 17.72 12.14
N LEU A 20 4.33 17.39 12.00
CA LEU A 20 4.95 17.15 10.70
C LEU A 20 4.29 15.98 9.96
N LEU A 21 4.05 14.86 10.64
CA LEU A 21 3.38 13.69 10.07
C LEU A 21 1.95 14.01 9.65
N PHE A 22 1.21 14.72 10.51
CA PHE A 22 -0.16 15.11 10.23
C PHE A 22 -0.25 16.01 8.98
N ILE A 23 0.56 17.06 8.90
CA ILE A 23 0.59 17.96 7.74
C ILE A 23 1.08 17.22 6.48
N THR A 24 1.94 16.21 6.63
CA THR A 24 2.44 15.46 5.48
C THR A 24 1.38 14.51 4.91
N PHE A 25 0.70 13.74 5.75
CA PHE A 25 -0.09 12.61 5.26
C PHE A 25 -1.60 12.86 5.17
N ILE A 26 -2.14 13.91 5.77
CA ILE A 26 -3.60 14.10 5.79
C ILE A 26 -4.13 15.02 4.66
N PRO A 27 -3.56 16.21 4.37
CA PRO A 27 -4.24 17.23 3.56
C PRO A 27 -4.53 16.83 2.12
N PHE A 28 -3.71 15.97 1.50
CA PHE A 28 -3.77 15.69 0.06
C PHE A 28 -4.24 14.27 -0.29
N LEU A 29 -4.89 13.55 0.65
CA LEU A 29 -5.31 12.16 0.43
C LEU A 29 -6.40 12.01 -0.64
N GLY A 30 -7.28 12.99 -0.78
CA GLY A 30 -8.41 12.97 -1.72
C GLY A 30 -8.09 13.53 -3.10
N GLU A 31 -6.91 14.15 -3.32
CA GLU A 31 -6.62 14.88 -4.56
C GLU A 31 -6.46 13.96 -5.79
N THR A 32 -5.98 12.74 -5.61
CA THR A 32 -5.76 11.78 -6.70
C THR A 32 -6.92 10.82 -6.84
N LEU A 33 -7.55 10.75 -8.01
CA LEU A 33 -8.59 9.77 -8.33
C LEU A 33 -8.04 8.33 -8.26
N PHE A 34 -8.90 7.35 -8.01
CA PHE A 34 -8.51 5.95 -8.16
C PHE A 34 -8.14 5.65 -9.61
N ASN A 35 -6.97 5.07 -9.80
CA ASN A 35 -6.35 4.86 -11.12
C ASN A 35 -5.74 3.45 -11.29
N THR A 36 -6.03 2.56 -10.35
CA THR A 36 -5.63 1.15 -10.36
C THR A 36 -6.67 0.32 -9.60
N LYS A 37 -6.96 -0.88 -10.07
CA LYS A 37 -7.93 -1.82 -9.45
C LYS A 37 -7.74 -2.09 -7.95
N GLY A 38 -6.57 -1.78 -7.41
CA GLY A 38 -6.22 -2.22 -6.05
C GLY A 38 -6.83 -1.37 -4.94
N GLU A 39 -7.06 -0.07 -5.16
CA GLU A 39 -7.65 0.82 -4.17
C GLU A 39 -9.18 0.71 -4.17
N PRO A 40 -9.88 0.88 -5.30
CA PRO A 40 -11.35 0.80 -5.33
C PRO A 40 -11.87 -0.57 -4.93
N ARG A 41 -11.13 -1.65 -5.19
CA ARG A 41 -11.47 -2.99 -4.71
C ARG A 41 -11.55 -3.11 -3.19
N GLU A 42 -10.69 -2.40 -2.45
CA GLU A 42 -10.77 -2.37 -0.99
C GLU A 42 -11.86 -1.38 -0.52
N ALA A 43 -12.01 -0.26 -1.21
CA ALA A 43 -12.98 0.79 -0.87
C ALA A 43 -14.43 0.34 -1.10
N ILE A 44 -14.71 -0.43 -2.17
CA ILE A 44 -16.05 -0.89 -2.50
C ILE A 44 -16.65 -1.78 -1.39
N VAL A 45 -15.83 -2.54 -0.67
CA VAL A 45 -16.28 -3.33 0.47
C VAL A 45 -16.86 -2.45 1.57
N ALA A 46 -16.28 -1.27 1.82
CA ALA A 46 -16.81 -0.32 2.78
C ALA A 46 -18.09 0.39 2.26
N VAL A 47 -18.18 0.63 0.95
CA VAL A 47 -19.41 1.14 0.33
C VAL A 47 -20.56 0.16 0.57
N SER A 48 -20.37 -1.11 0.20
CA SER A 48 -21.37 -2.17 0.39
C SER A 48 -21.72 -2.36 1.86
N MET A 49 -20.70 -2.32 2.76
CA MET A 49 -20.87 -2.43 4.20
C MET A 49 -21.82 -1.36 4.77
N LEU A 50 -21.64 -0.10 4.35
CA LEU A 50 -22.50 0.99 4.79
C LEU A 50 -23.90 0.94 4.17
N GLN A 51 -24.01 0.54 2.90
CA GLN A 51 -25.31 0.44 2.20
C GLN A 51 -26.18 -0.71 2.71
N GLN A 52 -25.56 -1.86 3.00
CA GLN A 52 -26.24 -3.08 3.46
C GLN A 52 -26.41 -3.14 4.97
N HIS A 53 -25.72 -2.23 5.71
CA HIS A 53 -25.58 -2.30 7.17
C HIS A 53 -25.02 -3.64 7.66
N ASP A 54 -24.21 -4.30 6.82
CA ASP A 54 -23.54 -5.56 7.14
C ASP A 54 -22.04 -5.32 7.36
N PHE A 55 -21.63 -5.42 8.63
CA PHE A 55 -20.25 -5.22 9.06
C PHE A 55 -19.46 -6.53 9.21
N ILE A 56 -20.06 -7.67 8.87
CA ILE A 56 -19.42 -8.98 8.94
C ILE A 56 -18.94 -9.40 7.57
N LEU A 57 -19.87 -9.60 6.61
CA LEU A 57 -19.56 -10.13 5.29
C LEU A 57 -20.41 -9.43 4.20
N PRO A 58 -20.22 -8.12 3.95
CA PRO A 58 -20.96 -7.40 2.94
C PRO A 58 -20.66 -7.96 1.56
N VAL A 59 -21.64 -7.93 0.66
CA VAL A 59 -21.54 -8.45 -0.70
C VAL A 59 -21.42 -7.30 -1.68
N SER A 60 -20.42 -7.29 -2.54
CA SER A 60 -20.17 -6.26 -3.56
C SER A 60 -20.29 -6.81 -4.98
N ASN A 61 -20.30 -5.92 -5.99
CA ASN A 61 -20.34 -6.28 -7.41
C ASN A 61 -21.48 -7.27 -7.77
N GLY A 62 -22.61 -7.19 -7.08
CA GLY A 62 -23.75 -8.06 -7.33
C GLY A 62 -23.56 -9.52 -6.92
N GLY A 63 -22.69 -9.84 -5.97
CA GLY A 63 -22.54 -11.20 -5.44
C GLY A 63 -21.14 -11.61 -5.01
N ASP A 64 -20.16 -10.71 -5.05
CA ASP A 64 -18.78 -11.02 -4.64
C ASP A 64 -18.58 -10.82 -3.14
N MET A 65 -18.17 -11.87 -2.43
CA MET A 65 -17.77 -11.80 -1.02
C MET A 65 -16.34 -11.25 -0.88
N PRO A 66 -16.05 -10.44 0.16
CA PRO A 66 -14.70 -10.00 0.44
C PRO A 66 -13.82 -11.18 0.87
N TYR A 67 -12.65 -11.31 0.25
CA TYR A 67 -11.68 -12.36 0.55
C TYR A 67 -10.60 -11.95 1.56
N LYS A 68 -10.68 -10.73 2.09
CA LYS A 68 -9.80 -10.23 3.14
C LYS A 68 -10.57 -10.00 4.44
N PRO A 69 -9.89 -10.14 5.59
CA PRO A 69 -10.47 -9.77 6.87
C PRO A 69 -10.86 -8.27 6.93
N PRO A 70 -11.78 -7.87 7.81
CA PRO A 70 -12.57 -6.64 7.66
C PRO A 70 -11.91 -5.37 8.18
N MET A 71 -10.75 -5.43 8.84
CA MET A 71 -10.17 -4.30 9.59
C MET A 71 -10.04 -3.02 8.73
N LEU A 72 -9.59 -3.14 7.47
CA LEU A 72 -9.47 -1.98 6.60
C LEU A 72 -10.84 -1.40 6.25
N ALA A 73 -11.82 -2.25 5.88
CA ALA A 73 -13.17 -1.83 5.55
C ALA A 73 -13.88 -1.20 6.76
N TRP A 74 -13.71 -1.76 7.96
CA TRP A 74 -14.20 -1.14 9.20
C TRP A 74 -13.63 0.25 9.46
N CYS A 75 -12.31 0.41 9.25
CA CYS A 75 -11.68 1.72 9.40
C CYS A 75 -12.20 2.73 8.36
N ILE A 76 -12.35 2.32 7.11
CA ILE A 76 -12.90 3.18 6.04
C ILE A 76 -14.34 3.56 6.39
N ALA A 77 -15.19 2.60 6.73
CA ALA A 77 -16.59 2.84 7.10
C ALA A 77 -16.69 3.80 8.30
N LEU A 78 -15.87 3.58 9.35
CA LEU A 78 -15.82 4.45 10.51
C LEU A 78 -15.47 5.90 10.13
N PHE A 79 -14.38 6.10 9.36
CA PHE A 79 -13.99 7.44 8.94
C PHE A 79 -15.02 8.08 8.00
N SER A 80 -15.65 7.30 7.14
CA SER A 80 -16.73 7.79 6.27
C SER A 80 -17.94 8.23 7.08
N MET A 81 -18.38 7.46 8.06
CA MET A 81 -19.47 7.86 8.97
C MET A 81 -19.15 9.15 9.73
N LEU A 82 -17.89 9.39 10.11
CA LEU A 82 -17.46 10.60 10.81
C LEU A 82 -17.36 11.82 9.89
N THR A 83 -17.34 11.64 8.57
CA THR A 83 -17.12 12.72 7.58
C THR A 83 -18.27 12.89 6.58
N GLY A 84 -19.49 12.51 6.96
CA GLY A 84 -20.70 12.72 6.14
C GLY A 84 -21.36 11.46 5.60
N GLY A 85 -20.82 10.26 5.86
CA GLY A 85 -21.43 8.97 5.50
C GLY A 85 -21.02 8.43 4.14
N GLU A 86 -20.33 9.20 3.31
CA GLU A 86 -19.87 8.77 2.00
C GLU A 86 -18.43 8.24 2.01
N VAL A 87 -18.20 7.15 1.27
CA VAL A 87 -16.86 6.61 1.03
C VAL A 87 -16.24 7.34 -0.16
N THR A 88 -15.18 8.09 0.13
CA THR A 88 -14.43 8.88 -0.86
C THR A 88 -12.98 8.39 -0.96
N GLU A 89 -12.19 8.90 -1.90
CA GLU A 89 -10.75 8.65 -1.96
C GLU A 89 -10.06 9.08 -0.67
N PHE A 90 -10.48 10.20 -0.08
CA PHE A 90 -9.97 10.69 1.18
C PHE A 90 -10.21 9.70 2.33
N THR A 91 -11.48 9.33 2.57
CA THR A 91 -11.85 8.42 3.66
C THR A 91 -11.28 7.02 3.46
N SER A 92 -11.14 6.57 2.22
CA SER A 92 -10.56 5.27 1.86
C SER A 92 -9.05 5.19 2.17
N ARG A 93 -8.30 6.28 1.99
CA ARG A 93 -6.83 6.33 2.24
C ARG A 93 -6.50 6.72 3.68
N LEU A 94 -7.42 7.33 4.40
CA LEU A 94 -7.22 7.82 5.77
C LEU A 94 -6.73 6.73 6.74
N PRO A 95 -7.21 5.47 6.72
CA PRO A 95 -6.66 4.40 7.55
C PRO A 95 -5.17 4.17 7.36
N SER A 96 -4.66 4.21 6.11
CA SER A 96 -3.24 4.04 5.81
C SER A 96 -2.40 5.23 6.30
N ALA A 97 -2.89 6.45 6.14
CA ALA A 97 -2.22 7.65 6.62
C ALA A 97 -2.13 7.68 8.15
N VAL A 98 -3.22 7.36 8.85
CA VAL A 98 -3.25 7.24 10.31
C VAL A 98 -2.33 6.14 10.79
N ALA A 99 -2.33 4.97 10.14
CA ALA A 99 -1.41 3.88 10.44
C ALA A 99 0.06 4.30 10.32
N MET A 100 0.41 5.07 9.28
CA MET A 100 1.75 5.63 9.12
C MET A 100 2.12 6.58 10.26
N ILE A 101 1.21 7.47 10.66
CA ILE A 101 1.42 8.41 11.77
C ILE A 101 1.66 7.62 13.07
N VAL A 102 0.78 6.69 13.41
CA VAL A 102 0.86 5.88 14.65
C VAL A 102 2.16 5.06 14.66
N MET A 103 2.46 4.33 13.59
CA MET A 103 3.67 3.52 13.49
C MET A 103 4.93 4.37 13.72
N THR A 104 5.02 5.52 13.04
CA THR A 104 6.21 6.39 13.14
C THR A 104 6.34 7.01 14.52
N MET A 105 5.23 7.42 15.13
CA MET A 105 5.22 7.97 16.49
C MET A 105 5.66 6.92 17.52
N VAL A 106 5.09 5.70 17.47
CA VAL A 106 5.46 4.62 18.40
C VAL A 106 6.92 4.22 18.22
N THR A 107 7.36 4.08 16.97
CA THR A 107 8.76 3.78 16.64
C THR A 107 9.71 4.84 17.21
N PHE A 108 9.40 6.13 17.03
CA PHE A 108 10.18 7.22 17.59
C PHE A 108 10.20 7.19 19.13
N LEU A 109 9.04 7.01 19.76
CA LEU A 109 8.90 7.00 21.23
C LEU A 109 9.65 5.83 21.87
N ILE A 110 9.69 4.67 21.23
CA ILE A 110 10.46 3.52 21.71
C ILE A 110 11.94 3.72 21.40
N ALA A 111 12.31 4.06 20.17
CA ALA A 111 13.69 4.23 19.74
C ALA A 111 14.45 5.24 20.62
N ARG A 112 13.83 6.37 20.99
CA ARG A 112 14.48 7.39 21.82
C ARG A 112 14.86 6.92 23.23
N LYS A 113 14.30 5.78 23.71
CA LYS A 113 14.69 5.18 24.99
C LYS A 113 15.95 4.32 24.87
N HIS A 114 16.21 3.80 23.66
CA HIS A 114 17.27 2.83 23.39
C HIS A 114 18.39 3.40 22.53
N THR A 115 18.22 4.60 21.95
CA THR A 115 19.27 5.31 21.20
C THR A 115 19.16 6.82 21.40
N SER A 116 20.11 7.59 20.83
CA SER A 116 20.05 9.05 20.96
C SER A 116 18.82 9.63 20.25
N GLN A 117 18.23 10.70 20.82
CA GLN A 117 17.09 11.40 20.23
C GLN A 117 17.33 11.79 18.76
N THR A 118 18.56 12.16 18.39
CA THR A 118 18.91 12.49 17.00
C THR A 118 18.78 11.28 16.08
N LYS A 119 19.27 10.10 16.49
CA LYS A 119 19.15 8.87 15.69
C LYS A 119 17.70 8.42 15.60
N ALA A 120 16.94 8.49 16.71
CA ALA A 120 15.51 8.17 16.72
C ALA A 120 14.71 9.10 15.80
N MET A 121 14.97 10.41 15.81
CA MET A 121 14.32 11.36 14.89
C MET A 121 14.72 11.10 13.42
N MET A 122 15.99 10.82 13.15
CA MET A 122 16.44 10.46 11.80
C MET A 122 15.79 9.15 11.33
N MET A 123 15.67 8.13 12.19
CA MET A 123 14.96 6.89 11.90
C MET A 123 13.53 7.17 11.47
N ALA A 124 12.80 8.01 12.21
CA ALA A 124 11.42 8.39 11.89
C ALA A 124 11.33 9.13 10.54
N LEU A 125 12.18 10.15 10.33
CA LEU A 125 12.16 10.94 9.09
C LEU A 125 12.59 10.14 7.87
N ILE A 126 13.60 9.29 7.98
CA ILE A 126 14.06 8.42 6.90
C ILE A 126 12.98 7.38 6.56
N SER A 127 12.34 6.78 7.58
CA SER A 127 11.27 5.81 7.36
C SER A 127 10.10 6.43 6.60
N MET A 128 9.60 7.59 7.03
CA MET A 128 8.44 8.24 6.40
C MET A 128 8.72 8.78 4.99
N THR A 129 9.97 9.04 4.66
CA THR A 129 10.38 9.57 3.36
C THR A 129 11.02 8.52 2.44
N ALA A 130 11.15 7.27 2.87
CA ALA A 130 11.46 6.16 1.98
C ALA A 130 10.31 5.95 0.98
N PHE A 131 10.63 5.82 -0.30
CA PHE A 131 9.65 5.81 -1.40
C PHE A 131 8.50 4.82 -1.17
N GLU A 132 8.81 3.56 -0.85
CA GLU A 132 7.79 2.53 -0.69
C GLU A 132 6.87 2.77 0.51
N VAL A 133 7.42 3.28 1.62
CA VAL A 133 6.64 3.61 2.82
C VAL A 133 5.75 4.82 2.57
N ASN A 134 6.29 5.87 1.94
CA ASN A 134 5.52 7.06 1.59
C ASN A 134 4.37 6.70 0.64
N ARG A 135 4.66 5.94 -0.43
CA ARG A 135 3.65 5.45 -1.38
C ARG A 135 2.55 4.63 -0.70
N ALA A 136 2.91 3.75 0.25
CA ALA A 136 1.95 2.92 0.97
C ALA A 136 1.05 3.74 1.92
N ALA A 137 1.56 4.83 2.48
CA ALA A 137 0.81 5.72 3.35
C ALA A 137 -0.32 6.49 2.62
N TYR A 138 -0.16 6.74 1.31
CA TYR A 138 -1.15 7.39 0.46
C TYR A 138 -2.07 6.42 -0.30
N ALA A 139 -2.02 5.13 -0.02
CA ALA A 139 -2.79 4.12 -0.75
C ALA A 139 -3.89 3.49 0.12
N CYS A 140 -5.07 3.31 -0.45
CA CYS A 140 -6.15 2.51 0.15
C CYS A 140 -5.81 1.01 0.03
N ARG A 141 -4.97 0.52 0.96
CA ARG A 141 -4.52 -0.89 0.98
C ARG A 141 -4.28 -1.38 2.40
N VAL A 142 -4.51 -2.66 2.60
CA VAL A 142 -4.29 -3.33 3.89
C VAL A 142 -2.84 -3.27 4.38
N ASP A 143 -1.87 -3.08 3.47
CA ASP A 143 -0.45 -3.31 3.75
C ASP A 143 0.15 -2.31 4.75
N MET A 144 -0.24 -1.01 4.68
CA MET A 144 0.25 -0.02 5.64
C MET A 144 -0.36 -0.22 7.04
N LEU A 145 -1.65 -0.56 7.09
CA LEU A 145 -2.35 -0.86 8.34
C LEU A 145 -1.76 -2.10 9.02
N LEU A 146 -1.54 -3.18 8.26
CA LEU A 146 -0.85 -4.38 8.73
C LEU A 146 0.55 -4.05 9.26
N THR A 147 1.31 -3.24 8.51
CA THR A 147 2.68 -2.84 8.90
C THR A 147 2.68 -2.09 10.23
N MET A 148 1.74 -1.20 10.44
CA MET A 148 1.58 -0.47 11.70
C MET A 148 1.34 -1.44 12.86
N PHE A 149 0.40 -2.37 12.73
CA PHE A 149 0.13 -3.38 13.75
C PHE A 149 1.35 -4.24 14.06
N MET A 150 2.01 -4.76 13.03
CA MET A 150 3.18 -5.64 13.18
C MET A 150 4.36 -4.91 13.81
N VAL A 151 4.76 -3.76 13.27
CA VAL A 151 5.93 -3.00 13.74
C VAL A 151 5.71 -2.50 15.17
N THR A 152 4.51 -2.02 15.47
CA THR A 152 4.18 -1.55 16.82
C THR A 152 4.20 -2.71 17.82
N ALA A 153 3.64 -3.89 17.46
CA ALA A 153 3.71 -5.09 18.30
C ALA A 153 5.16 -5.53 18.55
N MET A 154 5.99 -5.59 17.50
CA MET A 154 7.40 -5.98 17.61
C MET A 154 8.19 -5.05 18.53
N PHE A 155 8.06 -3.74 18.37
CA PHE A 155 8.79 -2.80 19.21
C PHE A 155 8.23 -2.75 20.65
N LEU A 156 6.94 -3.00 20.85
CA LEU A 156 6.37 -3.11 22.18
C LEU A 156 6.86 -4.36 22.92
N LEU A 157 6.93 -5.52 22.24
CA LEU A 157 7.50 -6.76 22.78
C LEU A 157 8.97 -6.54 23.18
N PHE A 158 9.75 -5.86 22.33
CA PHE A 158 11.14 -5.50 22.64
C PHE A 158 11.24 -4.59 23.86
N ASP A 159 10.49 -3.48 23.93
CA ASP A 159 10.55 -2.50 25.02
C ASP A 159 10.16 -3.14 26.37
N ASN A 160 9.10 -3.98 26.37
CA ASN A 160 8.65 -4.71 27.56
C ASN A 160 9.72 -5.69 28.05
N TYR A 161 10.36 -6.43 27.12
CA TYR A 161 11.44 -7.35 27.49
C TYR A 161 12.67 -6.62 28.04
N GLN A 162 13.07 -5.48 27.45
CA GLN A 162 14.20 -4.69 27.97
C GLN A 162 13.94 -4.14 29.36
N LYS A 163 12.70 -3.71 29.66
CA LYS A 163 12.34 -3.11 30.96
C LYS A 163 12.24 -4.13 32.08
N SER A 164 11.59 -5.25 31.84
CA SER A 164 11.14 -6.14 32.91
C SER A 164 11.28 -7.64 32.61
N LYS A 165 11.92 -7.99 31.50
CA LYS A 165 12.02 -9.37 30.99
C LYS A 165 10.66 -10.04 30.79
N LYS A 166 9.57 -9.25 30.68
CA LYS A 166 8.24 -9.76 30.38
C LYS A 166 8.13 -10.05 28.88
N ILE A 167 7.73 -11.27 28.54
CA ILE A 167 7.46 -11.73 27.17
C ILE A 167 5.98 -11.59 26.86
N ILE A 168 5.08 -11.93 27.79
CA ILE A 168 3.64 -11.81 27.62
C ILE A 168 3.26 -10.32 27.70
N SER A 169 2.52 -9.86 26.70
CA SER A 169 2.12 -8.46 26.55
C SER A 169 0.72 -8.33 25.96
N VAL A 170 -0.24 -7.90 26.78
CA VAL A 170 -1.63 -7.67 26.34
C VAL A 170 -1.69 -6.67 25.19
N GLY A 171 -0.93 -5.57 25.26
CA GLY A 171 -0.87 -4.60 24.17
C GLY A 171 -0.36 -5.19 22.86
N ALA A 172 0.66 -6.08 22.91
CA ALA A 172 1.14 -6.75 21.71
C ALA A 172 0.12 -7.79 21.18
N ILE A 173 -0.59 -8.49 22.07
CA ILE A 173 -1.69 -9.42 21.72
C ILE A 173 -2.76 -8.68 20.94
N LEU A 174 -3.25 -7.53 21.44
CA LEU A 174 -4.27 -6.72 20.77
C LEU A 174 -3.79 -6.19 19.41
N LEU A 175 -2.53 -5.71 19.32
CA LEU A 175 -1.94 -5.28 18.06
C LEU A 175 -1.82 -6.42 17.05
N MET A 176 -1.38 -7.60 17.48
CA MET A 176 -1.32 -8.78 16.62
C MET A 176 -2.73 -9.23 16.18
N SER A 177 -3.74 -9.15 17.05
CA SER A 177 -5.15 -9.38 16.67
C SER A 177 -5.61 -8.44 15.56
N GLY A 178 -5.30 -7.13 15.68
CA GLY A 178 -5.57 -6.15 14.62
C GLY A 178 -4.84 -6.48 13.31
N GLY A 179 -3.60 -6.97 13.40
CA GLY A 179 -2.83 -7.44 12.25
C GLY A 179 -3.48 -8.65 11.56
N VAL A 180 -3.98 -9.62 12.33
CA VAL A 180 -4.70 -10.80 11.80
C VAL A 180 -6.01 -10.39 11.14
N LEU A 181 -6.79 -9.49 11.77
CA LEU A 181 -8.01 -8.92 11.20
C LEU A 181 -7.76 -8.03 9.97
N THR A 182 -6.49 -7.67 9.69
CA THR A 182 -6.12 -6.89 8.50
C THR A 182 -5.75 -7.79 7.31
N LYS A 183 -4.98 -8.86 7.53
CA LYS A 183 -4.45 -9.68 6.41
C LYS A 183 -4.21 -11.15 6.78
N GLY A 184 -4.83 -11.64 7.85
CA GLY A 184 -4.71 -13.03 8.28
C GLY A 184 -3.49 -13.33 9.16
N PRO A 185 -3.11 -14.62 9.31
CA PRO A 185 -2.18 -15.10 10.36
C PRO A 185 -0.81 -14.44 10.38
N VAL A 186 -0.34 -13.89 9.25
CA VAL A 186 0.95 -13.20 9.13
C VAL A 186 1.08 -12.04 10.13
N GLY A 187 -0.05 -11.40 10.50
CA GLY A 187 -0.11 -10.32 11.49
C GLY A 187 0.30 -10.73 12.90
N ALA A 188 0.20 -12.01 13.24
CA ALA A 188 0.62 -12.57 14.53
C ALA A 188 1.96 -13.34 14.44
N VAL A 189 2.11 -14.15 13.39
CA VAL A 189 3.27 -15.05 13.22
C VAL A 189 4.59 -14.28 13.14
N LEU A 190 4.66 -13.23 12.32
CA LEU A 190 5.92 -12.50 12.12
C LEU A 190 6.35 -11.72 13.37
N PRO A 191 5.49 -10.98 14.10
CA PRO A 191 5.87 -10.35 15.35
C PRO A 191 6.30 -11.36 16.42
N ALA A 192 5.56 -12.46 16.59
CA ALA A 192 5.88 -13.49 17.55
C ALA A 192 7.23 -14.16 17.24
N ALA A 193 7.45 -14.59 15.98
CA ALA A 193 8.69 -15.24 15.58
C ALA A 193 9.91 -14.31 15.67
N THR A 194 9.76 -13.04 15.27
CA THR A 194 10.84 -12.03 15.41
C THR A 194 11.26 -11.89 16.89
N ALA A 195 10.29 -11.76 17.78
CA ALA A 195 10.55 -11.64 19.21
C ALA A 195 11.16 -12.92 19.79
N TRP A 196 10.66 -14.10 19.42
CA TRP A 196 11.18 -15.41 19.82
C TRP A 196 12.65 -15.58 19.44
N ILE A 197 13.03 -15.32 18.19
CA ILE A 197 14.41 -15.38 17.72
C ILE A 197 15.30 -14.44 18.55
N TYR A 198 14.82 -13.22 18.80
CA TYR A 198 15.57 -12.26 19.61
C TYR A 198 15.79 -12.73 21.06
N TYR A 199 14.74 -13.27 21.71
CA TYR A 199 14.86 -13.76 23.09
C TYR A 199 15.85 -14.91 23.21
N LEU A 200 15.85 -15.86 22.26
CA LEU A 200 16.82 -16.95 22.21
C LEU A 200 18.25 -16.42 22.01
N LEU A 201 18.45 -15.47 21.12
CA LEU A 201 19.76 -14.84 20.91
C LEU A 201 20.26 -14.10 22.15
N ARG A 202 19.36 -13.60 22.99
CA ARG A 202 19.70 -12.94 24.27
C ARG A 202 19.89 -13.93 25.43
N GLY A 203 19.76 -15.23 25.16
CA GLY A 203 20.02 -16.30 26.13
C GLY A 203 18.86 -16.62 27.07
N GLU A 204 17.62 -16.25 26.69
CA GLU A 204 16.44 -16.73 27.41
C GLU A 204 16.34 -18.25 27.33
N ASN A 205 15.73 -18.85 28.38
CA ASN A 205 15.43 -20.28 28.38
C ASN A 205 14.50 -20.62 27.22
N TRP A 206 14.84 -21.65 26.43
CA TRP A 206 14.12 -22.05 25.22
C TRP A 206 12.62 -22.33 25.52
N PHE A 207 12.33 -23.09 26.57
CA PHE A 207 10.96 -23.43 26.94
C PHE A 207 10.14 -22.18 27.30
N ARG A 208 10.71 -21.29 28.14
CA ARG A 208 10.06 -20.03 28.53
C ARG A 208 9.81 -19.12 27.32
N ALA A 209 10.82 -18.93 26.47
CA ALA A 209 10.71 -18.10 25.28
C ALA A 209 9.64 -18.64 24.33
N THR A 210 9.64 -19.95 24.06
CA THR A 210 8.71 -20.60 23.13
C THR A 210 7.28 -20.55 23.67
N TRP A 211 7.05 -20.97 24.93
CA TRP A 211 5.72 -21.01 25.52
C TRP A 211 5.07 -19.63 25.61
N GLN A 212 5.79 -18.65 26.15
CA GLN A 212 5.22 -17.31 26.34
C GLN A 212 5.03 -16.55 25.02
N THR A 213 5.89 -16.78 24.03
CA THR A 213 5.69 -16.21 22.69
C THR A 213 4.55 -16.89 21.95
N ALA A 214 4.43 -18.21 22.05
CA ALA A 214 3.29 -18.95 21.49
C ALA A 214 1.98 -18.51 22.15
N PHE A 215 1.95 -18.27 23.47
CA PHE A 215 0.79 -17.72 24.15
C PHE A 215 0.37 -16.36 23.57
N ASN A 216 1.30 -15.42 23.34
CA ASN A 216 0.98 -14.14 22.71
C ASN A 216 0.36 -14.36 21.32
N GLY A 217 0.94 -15.26 20.50
CA GLY A 217 0.44 -15.58 19.17
C GLY A 217 -0.96 -16.21 19.20
N ILE A 218 -1.18 -17.24 20.03
CA ILE A 218 -2.47 -17.93 20.14
C ILE A 218 -3.55 -17.01 20.72
N ALA A 219 -3.24 -16.28 21.79
CA ALA A 219 -4.17 -15.34 22.39
C ALA A 219 -4.59 -14.23 21.41
N SER A 220 -3.70 -13.84 20.49
CA SER A 220 -4.03 -12.85 19.46
C SER A 220 -5.00 -13.36 18.39
N LEU A 221 -5.24 -14.66 18.29
CA LEU A 221 -6.20 -15.24 17.35
C LEU A 221 -7.64 -15.23 17.88
N VAL A 222 -7.87 -15.00 19.17
CA VAL A 222 -9.21 -15.09 19.80
C VAL A 222 -10.19 -14.10 19.16
N LEU A 223 -9.85 -12.81 19.08
CA LEU A 223 -10.72 -11.79 18.46
C LEU A 223 -10.92 -12.04 16.96
N PRO A 224 -9.87 -12.32 16.17
CA PRO A 224 -10.06 -12.69 14.77
C PRO A 224 -10.94 -13.93 14.59
N ALA A 225 -10.78 -14.96 15.41
CA ALA A 225 -11.57 -16.19 15.32
C ALA A 225 -13.07 -15.91 15.45
N MET A 226 -13.47 -14.98 16.33
CA MET A 226 -14.88 -14.57 16.46
C MET A 226 -15.44 -14.03 15.13
N TRP A 227 -14.66 -13.18 14.43
CA TRP A 227 -15.08 -12.69 13.13
C TRP A 227 -15.10 -13.80 12.06
N TYR A 228 -14.07 -14.66 12.01
CA TYR A 228 -14.04 -15.76 11.04
C TYR A 228 -15.23 -16.72 11.21
N VAL A 229 -15.61 -17.02 12.45
CA VAL A 229 -16.78 -17.86 12.75
C VAL A 229 -18.07 -17.16 12.31
N ALA A 230 -18.24 -15.86 12.63
CA ALA A 230 -19.42 -15.10 12.21
C ALA A 230 -19.54 -15.02 10.69
N ALA A 231 -18.44 -14.77 9.99
CA ALA A 231 -18.39 -14.71 8.53
C ALA A 231 -18.64 -16.08 7.88
N TRP A 232 -18.18 -17.17 8.49
CA TRP A 232 -18.49 -18.53 8.04
C TRP A 232 -19.96 -18.89 8.23
N ILE A 233 -20.57 -18.53 9.37
CA ILE A 233 -22.01 -18.74 9.60
C ILE A 233 -22.84 -18.01 8.53
N GLN A 234 -22.41 -16.81 8.11
CA GLN A 234 -23.12 -16.01 7.09
C GLN A 234 -22.83 -16.48 5.66
N GLY A 235 -21.58 -16.78 5.31
CA GLY A 235 -21.12 -17.09 3.95
C GLY A 235 -20.96 -18.57 3.62
N GLY A 236 -21.11 -19.46 4.63
CA GLY A 236 -21.04 -20.91 4.47
C GLY A 236 -19.70 -21.40 3.92
N ASP A 237 -19.74 -22.56 3.24
CA ASP A 237 -18.53 -23.20 2.69
C ASP A 237 -17.89 -22.40 1.55
N THR A 238 -18.64 -21.56 0.87
CA THR A 238 -18.10 -20.65 -0.16
C THR A 238 -17.12 -19.65 0.44
N PHE A 239 -17.46 -19.06 1.60
CA PHE A 239 -16.55 -18.20 2.33
C PHE A 239 -15.31 -18.95 2.84
N LEU A 240 -15.51 -20.16 3.39
CA LEU A 240 -14.43 -20.97 3.92
C LEU A 240 -13.42 -21.35 2.84
N SER A 241 -13.88 -21.81 1.68
CA SER A 241 -13.01 -22.15 0.54
C SER A 241 -12.21 -20.94 0.05
N LEU A 242 -12.86 -19.77 -0.08
CA LEU A 242 -12.21 -18.52 -0.46
C LEU A 242 -11.11 -18.10 0.54
N MET A 243 -11.38 -18.24 1.83
CA MET A 243 -10.41 -17.92 2.89
C MET A 243 -9.22 -18.89 2.93
N LEU A 244 -9.46 -20.18 2.70
CA LEU A 244 -8.39 -21.18 2.62
C LEU A 244 -7.50 -20.94 1.40
N GLU A 245 -8.09 -20.64 0.23
CA GLU A 245 -7.33 -20.31 -0.97
C GLU A 245 -6.45 -19.06 -0.77
N GLU A 246 -7.00 -17.99 -0.21
CA GLU A 246 -6.25 -16.74 0.00
C GLU A 246 -5.15 -16.84 1.05
N ASN A 247 -5.32 -17.61 2.12
CA ASN A 247 -4.33 -17.70 3.19
C ASN A 247 -3.33 -18.84 2.96
N VAL A 248 -3.80 -20.04 2.60
CA VAL A 248 -2.98 -21.24 2.43
C VAL A 248 -2.51 -21.38 0.99
N GLY A 249 -3.42 -21.28 0.01
CA GLY A 249 -3.11 -21.41 -1.41
C GLY A 249 -2.07 -20.39 -1.88
N ARG A 250 -2.13 -19.16 -1.39
CA ARG A 250 -1.13 -18.11 -1.68
C ARG A 250 0.26 -18.45 -1.13
N PHE A 251 0.36 -19.08 0.03
CA PHE A 251 1.63 -19.46 0.63
C PHE A 251 2.23 -20.68 -0.06
N THR A 252 1.40 -21.69 -0.37
CA THR A 252 1.80 -22.93 -1.03
C THR A 252 1.97 -22.79 -2.53
N GLY A 253 1.44 -21.74 -3.15
CA GLY A 253 1.45 -21.52 -4.60
C GLY A 253 0.38 -22.30 -5.35
N THR A 254 -0.64 -22.82 -4.67
CA THR A 254 -1.75 -23.62 -5.24
C THR A 254 -3.01 -22.79 -5.52
N MET A 255 -2.85 -21.51 -5.86
CA MET A 255 -3.97 -20.64 -6.21
C MET A 255 -4.55 -20.96 -7.58
N SER A 256 -5.87 -20.83 -7.75
CA SER A 256 -6.59 -20.98 -9.02
C SER A 256 -6.24 -19.90 -10.06
N TYR A 257 -5.58 -18.83 -9.65
CA TYR A 257 -5.17 -17.73 -10.53
C TYR A 257 -3.74 -17.26 -10.25
N ASP A 258 -3.07 -16.73 -11.29
CA ASP A 258 -1.70 -16.23 -11.21
C ASP A 258 -1.58 -15.04 -10.26
N SER A 259 -0.82 -15.21 -9.18
CA SER A 259 -0.69 -14.22 -8.11
C SER A 259 0.77 -13.79 -7.93
N HIS A 260 1.19 -12.79 -8.72
CA HIS A 260 2.46 -12.08 -8.49
C HIS A 260 3.70 -12.98 -8.32
N LEU A 261 3.82 -14.04 -9.13
CA LEU A 261 5.00 -14.92 -9.13
C LEU A 261 6.23 -14.10 -9.53
N ASN A 262 7.22 -14.07 -8.67
CA ASN A 262 8.46 -13.32 -8.89
C ASN A 262 9.67 -14.10 -8.38
N PRO A 263 10.83 -13.98 -9.05
CA PRO A 263 12.07 -14.66 -8.66
C PRO A 263 12.55 -14.19 -7.28
N TRP A 264 13.47 -14.95 -6.66
CA TRP A 264 13.96 -14.66 -5.31
C TRP A 264 14.63 -13.28 -5.18
N TYR A 265 15.33 -12.82 -6.21
CA TYR A 265 16.03 -11.54 -6.22
C TYR A 265 15.09 -10.32 -6.32
N TYR A 266 13.81 -10.52 -6.64
CA TYR A 266 12.80 -9.47 -6.70
C TYR A 266 12.76 -8.64 -5.40
N ASN A 267 12.84 -9.30 -4.25
CA ASN A 267 12.82 -8.62 -2.96
C ASN A 267 14.04 -7.72 -2.75
N VAL A 268 15.21 -8.08 -3.27
CA VAL A 268 16.41 -7.22 -3.22
C VAL A 268 16.18 -5.95 -4.04
N ILE A 269 15.71 -6.10 -5.28
CA ILE A 269 15.44 -4.97 -6.18
C ILE A 269 14.40 -4.04 -5.55
N THR A 270 13.32 -4.59 -5.01
CA THR A 270 12.24 -3.78 -4.42
C THR A 270 12.66 -3.05 -3.15
N VAL A 271 13.52 -3.63 -2.30
CA VAL A 271 14.07 -2.92 -1.15
C VAL A 271 15.00 -1.79 -1.59
N VAL A 272 15.87 -2.04 -2.57
CA VAL A 272 16.77 -1.02 -3.12
C VAL A 272 15.98 0.15 -3.72
N ALA A 273 14.96 -0.14 -4.51
CA ALA A 273 14.09 0.88 -5.09
C ALA A 273 13.22 1.58 -4.03
N GLY A 274 12.66 0.82 -3.11
CA GLY A 274 11.78 1.33 -2.06
C GLY A 274 12.48 2.19 -1.01
N LEU A 275 13.80 2.03 -0.84
CA LEU A 275 14.63 2.88 0.01
C LEU A 275 15.04 4.20 -0.67
N LEU A 276 14.69 4.43 -1.94
CA LEU A 276 14.97 5.73 -2.54
C LEU A 276 14.35 6.86 -1.69
N PRO A 277 15.06 7.99 -1.55
CA PRO A 277 16.34 8.33 -2.18
C PRO A 277 17.58 7.88 -1.39
N TYR A 278 17.44 7.16 -0.26
CA TYR A 278 18.57 6.79 0.61
C TYR A 278 19.50 5.76 -0.01
N THR A 279 19.02 4.92 -0.91
CA THR A 279 19.87 4.04 -1.73
C THR A 279 20.92 4.85 -2.49
N LEU A 280 20.56 6.04 -3.00
CA LEU A 280 21.48 6.95 -3.64
C LEU A 280 22.60 7.40 -2.67
N LEU A 281 22.25 7.70 -1.40
CA LEU A 281 23.27 8.02 -0.38
C LEU A 281 24.25 6.85 -0.18
N LEU A 282 23.73 5.61 -0.11
CA LEU A 282 24.57 4.42 0.03
C LEU A 282 25.51 4.29 -1.17
N VAL A 283 25.00 4.38 -2.39
CA VAL A 283 25.81 4.30 -3.62
C VAL A 283 26.87 5.40 -3.68
N ILE A 284 26.51 6.66 -3.45
CA ILE A 284 27.48 7.77 -3.42
C ILE A 284 28.58 7.51 -2.41
N SER A 285 28.22 6.98 -1.23
CA SER A 285 29.19 6.77 -0.16
C SER A 285 30.23 5.71 -0.50
N LEU A 286 29.94 4.73 -1.38
CA LEU A 286 30.90 3.70 -1.81
C LEU A 286 32.17 4.30 -2.44
N PHE A 287 32.06 5.47 -3.10
CA PHE A 287 33.20 6.18 -3.67
C PHE A 287 34.13 6.82 -2.63
N PHE A 288 33.67 6.91 -1.37
CA PHE A 288 34.43 7.51 -0.26
C PHE A 288 34.86 6.49 0.79
N VAL A 289 34.53 5.21 0.62
CA VAL A 289 34.92 4.12 1.53
C VAL A 289 36.40 3.79 1.35
N LYS A 290 37.16 3.74 2.44
CA LYS A 290 38.54 3.21 2.47
C LYS A 290 38.49 1.68 2.49
N TRP A 291 38.37 1.05 1.34
CA TRP A 291 38.19 -0.39 1.16
C TRP A 291 39.26 -1.26 1.85
N ARG A 292 40.49 -0.75 1.99
CA ARG A 292 41.57 -1.44 2.70
C ARG A 292 41.20 -1.74 4.15
N ASN A 293 40.51 -0.81 4.83
CA ASN A 293 40.11 -0.99 6.22
C ASN A 293 38.91 -1.93 6.39
N VAL A 294 38.11 -2.14 5.33
CA VAL A 294 36.98 -3.05 5.33
C VAL A 294 37.44 -4.51 5.28
N LYS A 295 38.43 -4.82 4.43
CA LYS A 295 38.99 -6.17 4.31
C LYS A 295 39.55 -6.71 5.63
N THR A 296 40.27 -5.90 6.40
CA THR A 296 40.83 -6.31 7.68
C THR A 296 39.78 -6.60 8.75
N ASN A 297 38.64 -5.89 8.74
CA ASN A 297 37.59 -6.09 9.74
C ASN A 297 36.68 -7.28 9.41
N VAL A 298 36.46 -7.60 8.13
CA VAL A 298 35.60 -8.73 7.71
C VAL A 298 36.32 -10.07 7.91
N CYS A 299 37.64 -10.16 7.61
CA CYS A 299 38.40 -11.39 7.80
C CYS A 299 38.57 -11.81 9.27
N SER A 300 38.29 -10.93 10.24
CA SER A 300 38.41 -11.24 11.68
C SER A 300 37.17 -11.85 12.31
N ILE A 301 36.07 -12.01 11.60
CA ILE A 301 34.81 -12.56 12.12
C ILE A 301 34.88 -14.09 12.10
N ARG A 302 35.23 -14.71 13.24
CA ARG A 302 35.10 -16.15 13.46
C ARG A 302 33.66 -16.48 13.84
N PHE A 303 33.04 -17.44 13.14
CA PHE A 303 31.65 -17.86 13.34
C PHE A 303 31.37 -18.36 14.77
N ALA A 304 32.34 -19.06 15.38
CA ALA A 304 32.21 -19.64 16.72
C ALA A 304 32.01 -18.60 17.86
N GLY A 305 32.44 -17.36 17.66
CA GLY A 305 32.24 -16.28 18.65
C GLY A 305 31.08 -15.33 18.29
N ALA A 306 30.37 -15.56 17.19
CA ALA A 306 29.34 -14.63 16.72
C ALA A 306 28.15 -14.52 17.68
N ILE A 307 27.67 -15.64 18.23
CA ILE A 307 26.53 -15.67 19.18
C ILE A 307 26.90 -14.92 20.47
N THR A 308 28.09 -15.18 21.02
CA THR A 308 28.58 -14.47 22.23
C THR A 308 28.66 -12.96 21.97
N LYS A 309 29.24 -12.55 20.85
CA LYS A 309 29.29 -11.15 20.44
C LYS A 309 27.91 -10.52 20.24
N MET A 310 26.93 -11.28 19.73
CA MET A 310 25.54 -10.81 19.60
C MET A 310 24.86 -10.64 20.96
N ARG A 311 25.18 -11.48 21.94
CA ARG A 311 24.67 -11.33 23.33
C ARG A 311 25.21 -10.09 24.02
N GLU A 312 26.47 -9.72 23.76
CA GLU A 312 27.15 -8.55 24.33
C GLU A 312 26.83 -7.25 23.57
N ALA A 313 26.41 -7.36 22.31
CA ALA A 313 26.09 -6.19 21.47
C ALA A 313 24.87 -5.42 21.99
N ASP A 314 24.82 -4.14 21.59
CA ASP A 314 23.69 -3.24 21.89
C ASP A 314 22.34 -3.92 21.54
N PRO A 315 21.44 -4.08 22.53
CA PRO A 315 20.16 -4.77 22.35
C PRO A 315 19.31 -4.20 21.21
N TRP A 316 19.33 -2.87 21.03
CA TRP A 316 18.57 -2.18 20.00
C TRP A 316 19.09 -2.50 18.60
N ILE A 317 20.41 -2.55 18.42
CA ILE A 317 21.05 -2.92 17.15
C ILE A 317 20.72 -4.36 16.78
N VAL A 318 20.87 -5.30 17.76
CA VAL A 318 20.58 -6.72 17.53
C VAL A 318 19.11 -6.93 17.15
N TYR A 319 18.18 -6.29 17.86
CA TYR A 319 16.77 -6.43 17.57
C TYR A 319 16.39 -5.96 16.17
N ASN A 320 16.86 -4.76 15.78
CA ASN A 320 16.60 -4.24 14.43
C ASN A 320 17.24 -5.10 13.35
N ALA A 321 18.39 -5.73 13.61
CA ALA A 321 19.03 -6.66 12.68
C ALA A 321 18.19 -7.96 12.55
N VAL A 322 17.75 -8.55 13.66
CA VAL A 322 16.89 -9.74 13.67
C VAL A 322 15.60 -9.48 12.90
N LEU A 323 14.91 -8.38 13.21
CA LEU A 323 13.67 -7.99 12.53
C LEU A 323 13.89 -7.87 11.01
N THR A 324 14.94 -7.16 10.59
CA THR A 324 15.22 -6.95 9.17
C THR A 324 15.54 -8.25 8.46
N ILE A 325 16.45 -9.05 9.01
CA ILE A 325 16.94 -10.27 8.35
C ILE A 325 15.83 -11.32 8.32
N PHE A 326 15.14 -11.55 9.45
CA PHE A 326 14.11 -12.57 9.53
C PHE A 326 12.95 -12.30 8.59
N ILE A 327 12.38 -11.09 8.61
CA ILE A 327 11.24 -10.74 7.73
C ILE A 327 11.65 -10.76 6.25
N PHE A 328 12.86 -10.28 5.93
CA PHE A 328 13.36 -10.33 4.55
C PHE A 328 13.48 -11.77 4.05
N VAL A 329 14.12 -12.65 4.83
CA VAL A 329 14.29 -14.07 4.48
C VAL A 329 12.93 -14.77 4.39
N PHE A 330 12.03 -14.53 5.35
CA PHE A 330 10.68 -15.11 5.32
C PHE A 330 9.94 -14.80 4.01
N TYR A 331 9.95 -13.55 3.55
CA TYR A 331 9.29 -13.19 2.28
C TYR A 331 10.07 -13.55 1.02
N CYS A 332 11.30 -14.07 1.12
CA CYS A 332 11.99 -14.69 -0.01
C CYS A 332 11.50 -16.11 -0.30
N ILE A 333 10.91 -16.82 0.68
CA ILE A 333 10.49 -18.22 0.55
C ILE A 333 9.26 -18.36 -0.36
N PRO A 334 8.11 -17.66 -0.16
CA PRO A 334 6.93 -17.83 -1.01
C PRO A 334 7.19 -17.42 -2.47
N GLY A 335 6.55 -18.09 -3.43
CA GLY A 335 6.58 -17.73 -4.85
C GLY A 335 5.95 -16.38 -5.13
N SER A 336 4.82 -16.08 -4.48
CA SER A 336 4.11 -14.80 -4.60
C SER A 336 4.82 -13.70 -3.81
N LYS A 337 5.39 -12.72 -4.50
CA LYS A 337 6.17 -11.61 -3.90
C LYS A 337 5.63 -10.26 -4.34
N ARG A 338 5.53 -9.33 -3.38
CA ARG A 338 5.18 -7.93 -3.63
C ARG A 338 6.06 -7.01 -2.78
N SER A 339 6.42 -5.83 -3.32
CA SER A 339 7.23 -4.84 -2.61
C SER A 339 6.67 -4.46 -1.24
N VAL A 340 5.34 -4.32 -1.14
CA VAL A 340 4.63 -3.94 0.09
C VAL A 340 4.73 -4.96 1.23
N TYR A 341 5.10 -6.22 0.96
CA TYR A 341 5.28 -7.23 2.01
C TYR A 341 6.50 -6.93 2.91
N LEU A 342 7.45 -6.19 2.37
CA LEU A 342 8.68 -5.79 3.08
C LEU A 342 8.55 -4.47 3.86
N LEU A 343 7.37 -3.81 3.84
CA LEU A 343 7.16 -2.57 4.61
C LEU A 343 7.60 -2.65 6.09
N PRO A 344 7.40 -3.78 6.82
CA PRO A 344 7.79 -3.85 8.23
C PRO A 344 9.29 -3.71 8.51
N ILE A 345 10.19 -3.95 7.52
CA ILE A 345 11.63 -3.80 7.73
C ILE A 345 12.13 -2.36 7.58
N TYR A 346 11.35 -1.46 6.94
CA TYR A 346 11.81 -0.11 6.63
C TYR A 346 12.16 0.75 7.85
N PRO A 347 11.41 0.72 8.98
CA PRO A 347 11.83 1.44 10.17
C PRO A 347 13.21 1.00 10.69
N SER A 348 13.51 -0.30 10.68
CA SER A 348 14.81 -0.84 11.08
C SER A 348 15.91 -0.48 10.09
N LEU A 349 15.66 -0.56 8.78
CA LEU A 349 16.59 -0.09 7.76
C LEU A 349 16.88 1.41 7.90
N ALA A 350 15.84 2.21 8.18
CA ALA A 350 15.98 3.64 8.44
C ALA A 350 16.88 3.93 9.66
N PHE A 351 16.81 3.09 10.71
CA PHE A 351 17.73 3.18 11.84
C PHE A 351 19.19 2.93 11.42
N PHE A 352 19.46 1.89 10.64
CA PHE A 352 20.82 1.61 10.16
C PHE A 352 21.35 2.72 9.25
N ILE A 353 20.49 3.27 8.37
CA ILE A 353 20.85 4.43 7.54
C ILE A 353 21.14 5.65 8.41
N ALA A 354 20.36 5.91 9.46
CA ALA A 354 20.61 7.00 10.40
C ALA A 354 21.97 6.86 11.12
N VAL A 355 22.31 5.66 11.58
CA VAL A 355 23.62 5.35 12.19
C VAL A 355 24.74 5.57 11.17
N TYR A 356 24.55 5.08 9.94
CA TYR A 356 25.51 5.23 8.86
C TYR A 356 25.74 6.70 8.47
N ALA A 357 24.68 7.48 8.34
CA ALA A 357 24.77 8.91 8.05
C ALA A 357 25.54 9.69 9.16
N CYS A 358 25.36 9.30 10.44
CA CYS A 358 26.14 9.85 11.54
C CYS A 358 27.64 9.53 11.40
N ARG A 359 28.00 8.31 10.95
CA ARG A 359 29.39 7.92 10.68
C ARG A 359 30.00 8.69 9.50
N LEU A 360 29.26 8.82 8.39
CA LEU A 360 29.68 9.62 7.24
C LEU A 360 29.93 11.08 7.62
N TYR A 361 29.12 11.63 8.52
CA TYR A 361 29.34 12.98 9.03
C TYR A 361 30.65 13.08 9.81
N ALA A 362 30.97 12.13 10.67
CA ALA A 362 32.23 12.09 11.42
C ALA A 362 33.46 11.95 10.51
N GLN A 363 33.31 11.35 9.33
CA GLN A 363 34.37 11.15 8.33
C GLN A 363 34.52 12.31 7.32
N GLY A 364 33.92 13.48 7.58
CA GLY A 364 34.10 14.69 6.77
C GLY A 364 32.94 15.07 5.85
N ALA A 365 31.84 14.32 5.88
CA ALA A 365 30.54 14.67 5.29
C ALA A 365 30.51 14.90 3.75
N LYS A 366 31.54 14.54 2.96
CA LYS A 366 31.57 14.75 1.49
C LYS A 366 30.37 14.05 0.81
N ALA A 367 30.15 12.76 1.09
CA ALA A 367 29.03 12.00 0.53
C ALA A 367 27.67 12.61 0.90
N LEU A 368 27.49 13.09 2.14
CA LEU A 368 26.28 13.74 2.60
C LEU A 368 26.00 15.06 1.86
N LYS A 369 27.04 15.83 1.55
CA LYS A 369 26.90 17.09 0.79
C LYS A 369 26.49 16.84 -0.66
N ILE A 370 27.13 15.86 -1.32
CA ILE A 370 26.78 15.49 -2.70
C ILE A 370 25.33 14.98 -2.75
N TYR A 371 24.98 14.06 -1.85
CA TYR A 371 23.62 13.55 -1.72
C TYR A 371 22.60 14.68 -1.51
N ALA A 372 22.85 15.57 -0.54
CA ALA A 372 21.97 16.71 -0.27
C ALA A 372 21.86 17.65 -1.47
N GLY A 373 22.94 17.89 -2.20
CA GLY A 373 22.92 18.67 -3.44
C GLY A 373 22.02 18.05 -4.51
N ILE A 374 22.12 16.73 -4.73
CA ILE A 374 21.24 16.02 -5.69
C ILE A 374 19.78 16.14 -5.27
N ILE A 375 19.46 15.92 -3.99
CA ILE A 375 18.08 16.08 -3.48
C ILE A 375 17.57 17.51 -3.73
N ALA A 376 18.41 18.51 -3.53
CA ALA A 376 18.04 19.91 -3.74
C ALA A 376 17.77 20.29 -5.20
N THR A 377 18.22 19.51 -6.18
CA THR A 377 17.93 19.74 -7.60
C THR A 377 16.59 19.15 -8.06
N ILE A 378 16.01 18.22 -7.29
CA ILE A 378 14.79 17.50 -7.69
C ILE A 378 13.61 18.48 -7.82
N ALA A 379 13.32 19.29 -6.81
CA ALA A 379 12.19 20.20 -6.84
C ALA A 379 12.28 21.26 -7.96
N PRO A 380 13.40 21.99 -8.15
CA PRO A 380 13.55 22.91 -9.27
C PRO A 380 13.41 22.24 -10.64
N LEU A 381 13.97 21.02 -10.81
CA LEU A 381 13.87 20.28 -12.06
C LEU A 381 12.43 19.89 -12.38
N ILE A 382 11.71 19.33 -11.42
CA ILE A 382 10.31 18.93 -11.62
C ILE A 382 9.43 20.16 -11.85
N THR A 383 9.67 21.25 -11.11
CA THR A 383 8.93 22.51 -11.33
C THR A 383 9.20 23.08 -12.71
N LEU A 384 10.44 23.02 -13.21
CA LEU A 384 10.78 23.44 -14.57
C LEU A 384 10.03 22.61 -15.62
N VAL A 385 10.04 21.27 -15.49
CA VAL A 385 9.28 20.38 -16.39
C VAL A 385 7.78 20.70 -16.34
N PHE A 386 7.23 20.91 -15.16
CA PHE A 386 5.83 21.32 -15.00
C PHE A 386 5.53 22.64 -15.72
N MET A 387 6.38 23.65 -15.55
CA MET A 387 6.23 24.95 -16.24
C MET A 387 6.32 24.82 -17.76
N LEU A 388 7.23 23.98 -18.28
CA LEU A 388 7.32 23.71 -19.72
C LEU A 388 6.04 23.06 -20.25
N LEU A 389 5.51 22.03 -19.56
CA LEU A 389 4.24 21.38 -19.92
C LEU A 389 3.04 22.33 -19.81
N LYS A 390 3.10 23.32 -18.91
CA LYS A 390 2.05 24.34 -18.75
C LYS A 390 2.05 25.38 -19.86
N ILE A 391 3.24 25.75 -20.36
CA ILE A 391 3.41 26.79 -21.39
C ILE A 391 3.25 26.22 -22.80
N PHE A 392 3.85 25.08 -23.07
CA PHE A 392 3.89 24.47 -24.39
C PHE A 392 2.86 23.36 -24.52
N ASP A 393 1.86 23.56 -25.36
CA ASP A 393 0.94 22.50 -25.78
C ASP A 393 1.49 21.87 -27.05
N PHE A 394 1.88 20.60 -26.99
CA PHE A 394 2.40 19.84 -28.13
C PHE A 394 1.83 18.44 -28.15
N SER A 395 1.54 17.93 -29.35
CA SER A 395 1.08 16.57 -29.57
C SER A 395 2.23 15.67 -30.01
N THR A 396 2.30 14.48 -29.45
CA THR A 396 3.28 13.45 -29.82
C THR A 396 2.69 12.42 -30.80
N GLY A 397 1.38 12.51 -31.09
CA GLY A 397 0.63 11.53 -31.88
C GLY A 397 0.32 10.22 -31.13
N LYS A 398 0.68 10.14 -29.83
CA LYS A 398 0.33 9.01 -28.97
C LYS A 398 -0.74 9.45 -27.95
N GLU A 399 -1.94 8.92 -28.09
CA GLU A 399 -3.13 9.26 -27.29
C GLU A 399 -2.83 9.36 -25.77
N SER A 400 -2.16 8.35 -25.20
CA SER A 400 -1.84 8.33 -23.76
C SER A 400 -0.83 9.39 -23.33
N THR A 401 0.10 9.78 -24.22
CA THR A 401 1.10 10.82 -23.95
C THR A 401 0.46 12.19 -24.09
N ASP A 402 -0.37 12.36 -25.11
CA ASP A 402 -1.07 13.62 -25.39
C ASP A 402 -2.10 13.90 -24.28
N ALA A 403 -2.83 12.90 -23.80
CA ALA A 403 -3.69 13.03 -22.62
C ALA A 403 -2.92 13.47 -21.36
N PHE A 404 -1.73 12.92 -21.14
CA PHE A 404 -0.86 13.32 -20.03
C PHE A 404 -0.40 14.78 -20.19
N ILE A 405 0.07 15.19 -21.37
CA ILE A 405 0.52 16.57 -21.65
C ILE A 405 -0.66 17.54 -21.43
N SER A 406 -1.82 17.23 -22.02
CA SER A 406 -3.04 18.04 -21.88
C SER A 406 -3.49 18.18 -20.43
N ALA A 407 -3.38 17.12 -19.62
CA ALA A 407 -3.71 17.19 -18.19
C ALA A 407 -2.81 18.17 -17.44
N PHE A 408 -1.51 18.22 -17.75
CA PHE A 408 -0.60 19.20 -17.15
C PHE A 408 -0.79 20.62 -17.71
N HIS A 409 -1.07 20.75 -19.00
CA HIS A 409 -1.35 22.03 -19.64
C HIS A 409 -2.59 22.70 -19.05
N ASN A 410 -3.67 21.95 -18.83
CA ASN A 410 -4.94 22.45 -18.30
C ASN A 410 -4.99 22.52 -16.76
N LEU A 411 -4.01 21.94 -16.06
CA LEU A 411 -4.00 21.88 -14.60
C LEU A 411 -3.97 23.28 -13.96
N THR A 412 -4.93 23.58 -13.10
CA THR A 412 -4.93 24.75 -12.22
C THR A 412 -4.65 24.29 -10.79
N PRO A 413 -3.40 24.43 -10.29
CA PRO A 413 -3.07 24.01 -8.95
C PRO A 413 -3.88 24.77 -7.90
N SER A 414 -4.36 24.07 -6.87
CA SER A 414 -4.97 24.71 -5.69
C SER A 414 -3.97 25.61 -4.96
N ILE A 415 -4.47 26.50 -4.11
CA ILE A 415 -3.60 27.33 -3.25
C ILE A 415 -2.66 26.46 -2.43
N GLY A 416 -3.17 25.33 -1.87
CA GLY A 416 -2.35 24.35 -1.16
C GLY A 416 -1.24 23.74 -2.04
N GLY A 417 -1.55 23.45 -3.29
CA GLY A 417 -0.58 22.95 -4.27
C GLY A 417 0.52 23.97 -4.60
N LEU A 418 0.14 25.22 -4.81
CA LEU A 418 1.11 26.31 -5.03
C LEU A 418 2.01 26.52 -3.81
N LEU A 419 1.47 26.47 -2.60
CA LEU A 419 2.23 26.55 -1.35
C LEU A 419 3.19 25.36 -1.21
N ALA A 420 2.79 24.16 -1.60
CA ALA A 420 3.65 22.97 -1.58
C ALA A 420 4.83 23.09 -2.55
N ILE A 421 4.59 23.59 -3.80
CA ILE A 421 5.65 23.87 -4.77
C ILE A 421 6.60 24.94 -4.23
N ALA A 422 6.07 26.06 -3.72
CA ALA A 422 6.88 27.14 -3.17
C ALA A 422 7.74 26.66 -2.00
N ALA A 423 7.16 25.85 -1.08
CA ALA A 423 7.89 25.26 0.03
C ALA A 423 9.03 24.35 -0.44
N SER A 424 8.83 23.55 -1.48
CA SER A 424 9.85 22.66 -2.04
C SER A 424 11.02 23.43 -2.66
N LEU A 425 10.74 24.52 -3.36
CA LEU A 425 11.76 25.40 -3.95
C LEU A 425 12.56 26.16 -2.88
N VAL A 426 11.88 26.70 -1.87
CA VAL A 426 12.51 27.38 -0.74
C VAL A 426 13.43 26.43 0.03
N MET A 427 12.97 25.19 0.29
CA MET A 427 13.79 24.21 0.99
C MET A 427 14.99 23.76 0.15
N SER A 428 14.85 23.60 -1.15
CA SER A 428 15.95 23.34 -2.08
C SER A 428 17.00 24.44 -2.02
N PHE A 429 16.61 25.71 -1.99
CA PHE A 429 17.52 26.84 -1.84
C PHE A 429 18.30 26.76 -0.51
N TYR A 430 17.63 26.46 0.61
CA TYR A 430 18.33 26.32 1.90
C TYR A 430 19.29 25.14 1.94
N VAL A 431 18.99 24.03 1.26
CA VAL A 431 19.91 22.91 1.11
C VAL A 431 21.15 23.34 0.35
N TRP A 432 21.01 24.00 -0.82
CA TRP A 432 22.14 24.49 -1.63
C TRP A 432 22.99 25.48 -0.84
N ARG A 433 22.37 26.40 -0.11
CA ARG A 433 23.07 27.33 0.76
C ARG A 433 23.88 26.61 1.86
N ALA A 434 23.33 25.52 2.43
CA ALA A 434 24.02 24.74 3.43
C ALA A 434 25.19 23.92 2.86
N VAL A 435 25.04 23.41 1.64
CA VAL A 435 26.11 22.71 0.90
C VAL A 435 27.25 23.67 0.57
N ALA A 436 26.94 24.85 0.02
CA ALA A 436 27.91 25.89 -0.31
C ALA A 436 28.73 26.36 0.92
N LYS A 437 28.06 26.52 2.08
CA LYS A 437 28.72 26.87 3.36
C LYS A 437 29.42 25.68 4.03
N SER A 438 29.61 24.58 3.31
CA SER A 438 30.31 23.36 3.77
C SER A 438 29.77 22.72 5.04
N SER A 439 28.50 22.95 5.42
CA SER A 439 27.86 22.40 6.61
C SER A 439 27.09 21.11 6.31
N GLY A 440 27.77 19.97 6.23
CA GLY A 440 27.16 18.67 5.92
C GLY A 440 26.03 18.26 6.87
N LYS A 441 26.10 18.63 8.17
CA LYS A 441 25.02 18.35 9.14
C LYS A 441 23.75 19.17 8.87
N LYS A 442 23.91 20.45 8.50
CA LYS A 442 22.78 21.32 8.13
C LYS A 442 22.22 20.90 6.77
N ALA A 443 23.09 20.57 5.81
CA ALA A 443 22.69 20.11 4.49
C ALA A 443 21.80 18.85 4.57
N LEU A 444 22.20 17.83 5.35
CA LEU A 444 21.38 16.63 5.52
C LEU A 444 20.03 16.92 6.18
N ARG A 445 20.01 17.76 7.23
CA ARG A 445 18.75 18.12 7.91
C ARG A 445 17.79 18.85 6.97
N PHE A 446 18.28 19.80 6.20
CA PHE A 446 17.45 20.51 5.21
C PHE A 446 17.04 19.59 4.05
N ALA A 447 17.90 18.64 3.62
CA ALA A 447 17.54 17.67 2.60
C ALA A 447 16.39 16.75 3.04
N LEU A 448 16.35 16.31 4.30
CA LEU A 448 15.23 15.54 4.84
C LEU A 448 13.90 16.33 4.81
N VAL A 449 13.95 17.62 5.15
CA VAL A 449 12.76 18.49 5.08
C VAL A 449 12.41 18.79 3.62
N ALA A 450 13.39 19.00 2.75
CA ALA A 450 13.16 19.20 1.32
C ALA A 450 12.45 18.00 0.68
N LEU A 451 12.83 16.77 1.03
CA LEU A 451 12.13 15.56 0.56
C LEU A 451 10.64 15.56 0.96
N ILE A 452 10.31 15.97 2.19
CA ILE A 452 8.93 16.05 2.65
C ILE A 452 8.15 17.08 1.80
N THR A 453 8.73 18.25 1.55
CA THR A 453 8.07 19.28 0.73
C THR A 453 7.96 18.88 -0.75
N VAL A 454 8.90 18.09 -1.26
CA VAL A 454 8.78 17.46 -2.60
C VAL A 454 7.59 16.50 -2.63
N TYR A 455 7.43 15.64 -1.61
CA TYR A 455 6.27 14.75 -1.53
C TYR A 455 4.95 15.51 -1.42
N TRP A 456 4.91 16.67 -0.73
CA TRP A 456 3.72 17.53 -0.73
C TRP A 456 3.38 18.03 -2.15
N SER A 457 4.37 18.48 -2.92
CA SER A 457 4.16 18.91 -4.30
C SER A 457 3.67 17.76 -5.19
N PHE A 458 4.20 16.54 -4.97
CA PHE A 458 3.72 15.35 -5.67
C PHE A 458 2.28 15.04 -5.33
N ALA A 459 1.92 14.96 -4.06
CA ALA A 459 0.58 14.60 -3.61
C ALA A 459 -0.47 15.65 -4.00
N ALA A 460 -0.11 16.95 -3.93
CA ALA A 460 -1.03 18.05 -4.17
C ALA A 460 -1.21 18.43 -5.65
N VAL A 461 -0.21 18.17 -6.51
CA VAL A 461 -0.18 18.72 -7.89
C VAL A 461 0.19 17.67 -8.92
N TYR A 462 1.38 17.08 -8.82
CA TYR A 462 1.92 16.28 -9.92
C TYR A 462 1.25 14.91 -10.05
N GLN A 463 0.95 14.26 -8.95
CA GLN A 463 0.33 12.94 -8.94
C GLN A 463 -1.15 12.98 -9.38
N PRO A 464 -1.99 13.92 -8.91
CA PRO A 464 -3.35 14.08 -9.41
C PRO A 464 -3.41 14.27 -10.93
N ALA A 465 -2.58 15.15 -11.49
CA ALA A 465 -2.51 15.37 -12.92
C ALA A 465 -2.04 14.15 -13.70
N ALA A 466 -0.92 13.53 -13.26
CA ALA A 466 -0.32 12.41 -13.97
C ALA A 466 -1.15 11.12 -13.93
N LEU A 467 -1.87 10.88 -12.85
CA LEU A 467 -2.61 9.63 -12.62
C LEU A 467 -4.11 9.77 -12.85
N GLY A 468 -4.67 10.99 -12.73
CA GLY A 468 -6.09 11.25 -12.94
C GLY A 468 -6.58 10.84 -14.33
N VAL A 469 -5.76 11.07 -15.37
CA VAL A 469 -6.06 10.67 -16.76
C VAL A 469 -6.24 9.16 -16.96
N LYS A 470 -5.79 8.34 -16.01
CA LYS A 470 -5.91 6.89 -16.06
C LYS A 470 -7.16 6.38 -15.36
N SER A 471 -7.89 7.25 -14.66
CA SER A 471 -9.05 6.85 -13.87
C SER A 471 -10.26 6.53 -14.75
N ASP A 472 -10.93 5.44 -14.46
CA ASP A 472 -12.19 5.09 -15.12
C ASP A 472 -13.37 5.93 -14.61
N LYS A 473 -13.13 6.96 -13.77
CA LYS A 473 -14.17 7.87 -13.28
C LYS A 473 -14.93 8.54 -14.42
N VAL A 474 -14.24 8.91 -15.50
CA VAL A 474 -14.86 9.51 -16.69
C VAL A 474 -15.95 8.62 -17.25
N VAL A 475 -15.71 7.30 -17.34
CA VAL A 475 -16.71 6.33 -17.83
C VAL A 475 -17.86 6.18 -16.84
N ALA A 476 -17.57 6.18 -15.53
CA ALA A 476 -18.60 6.13 -14.50
C ALA A 476 -19.52 7.37 -14.54
N ASP A 477 -18.93 8.57 -14.66
CA ASP A 477 -19.68 9.84 -14.75
C ASP A 477 -20.56 9.88 -16.01
N GLU A 478 -20.08 9.38 -17.16
CA GLU A 478 -20.88 9.26 -18.39
C GLU A 478 -22.08 8.30 -18.21
N LEU A 479 -21.86 7.12 -17.62
CA LEU A 479 -22.91 6.16 -17.36
C LEU A 479 -23.97 6.70 -16.39
N LEU A 480 -23.55 7.40 -15.35
CA LEU A 480 -24.47 8.07 -14.41
C LEU A 480 -25.29 9.16 -15.11
N ALA A 481 -24.68 9.94 -16.03
CA ALA A 481 -25.37 10.96 -16.82
C ALA A 481 -26.39 10.36 -17.80
N GLU A 482 -26.16 9.15 -18.30
CA GLU A 482 -27.09 8.37 -19.14
C GLU A 482 -28.21 7.71 -18.32
N GLY A 483 -28.23 7.87 -16.97
CA GLY A 483 -29.28 7.37 -16.09
C GLY A 483 -29.05 5.95 -15.55
N TYR A 484 -27.86 5.38 -15.75
CA TYR A 484 -27.48 4.13 -15.10
C TYR A 484 -27.11 4.39 -13.64
N GLY A 485 -27.39 3.43 -12.75
CA GLY A 485 -27.12 3.55 -11.32
C GLY A 485 -27.94 2.55 -10.52
N LYS A 486 -28.25 2.87 -9.26
CA LYS A 486 -28.92 1.94 -8.33
C LYS A 486 -30.27 1.41 -8.84
N ASN A 487 -31.07 2.25 -9.51
CA ASN A 487 -32.39 1.88 -10.04
C ASN A 487 -32.31 1.26 -11.46
N ASN A 488 -31.19 1.41 -12.14
CA ASN A 488 -30.93 0.89 -13.46
C ASN A 488 -29.50 0.38 -13.53
N PRO A 489 -29.20 -0.77 -12.89
CA PRO A 489 -27.83 -1.28 -12.78
C PRO A 489 -27.31 -1.75 -14.14
N ILE A 490 -25.97 -1.71 -14.27
CA ILE A 490 -25.28 -2.26 -15.44
C ILE A 490 -24.54 -3.55 -15.07
N TYR A 491 -24.26 -4.35 -16.08
CA TYR A 491 -23.52 -5.60 -15.94
C TYR A 491 -22.05 -5.39 -16.30
N GLY A 492 -21.15 -6.11 -15.65
CA GLY A 492 -19.71 -6.07 -15.94
C GLY A 492 -19.17 -7.46 -16.23
N TYR A 493 -18.39 -7.59 -17.30
CA TYR A 493 -17.71 -8.84 -17.63
C TYR A 493 -16.21 -8.63 -17.83
N CYS A 494 -15.43 -9.48 -17.19
CA CYS A 494 -13.98 -9.61 -17.41
C CYS A 494 -13.64 -11.10 -17.53
N SER A 495 -12.92 -11.49 -18.58
CA SER A 495 -12.51 -12.89 -18.80
C SER A 495 -11.48 -13.40 -17.78
N VAL A 496 -10.78 -12.48 -17.11
CA VAL A 496 -9.79 -12.83 -16.07
C VAL A 496 -10.51 -13.11 -14.75
N PRO A 497 -10.36 -14.28 -14.13
CA PRO A 497 -10.97 -14.60 -12.84
C PRO A 497 -10.69 -13.54 -11.76
N MET A 498 -11.68 -13.24 -10.92
CA MET A 498 -11.59 -12.24 -9.84
C MET A 498 -11.26 -10.81 -10.29
N LEU A 499 -11.27 -10.52 -11.58
CA LEU A 499 -11.16 -9.16 -12.11
C LEU A 499 -12.56 -8.58 -12.31
N ARG A 500 -12.75 -7.33 -11.90
CA ARG A 500 -14.00 -6.55 -12.08
C ARG A 500 -13.64 -5.13 -12.48
N TYR A 501 -14.61 -4.37 -12.93
CA TYR A 501 -14.51 -2.93 -13.14
C TYR A 501 -14.67 -2.20 -11.80
N TYR A 502 -13.74 -2.46 -10.86
CA TYR A 502 -13.79 -1.94 -9.50
C TYR A 502 -13.83 -0.41 -9.44
N THR A 503 -13.08 0.26 -10.34
CA THR A 503 -13.02 1.72 -10.35
C THR A 503 -14.35 2.32 -10.83
N VAL A 504 -14.92 1.79 -11.91
CA VAL A 504 -16.26 2.23 -12.39
C VAL A 504 -17.28 1.95 -11.31
N ASN A 505 -17.29 0.74 -10.75
CA ASN A 505 -18.25 0.33 -9.74
C ASN A 505 -18.19 1.18 -8.46
N PHE A 506 -16.99 1.55 -8.02
CA PHE A 506 -16.83 2.45 -6.88
C PHE A 506 -17.48 3.81 -7.12
N TYR A 507 -17.20 4.45 -8.26
CA TYR A 507 -17.78 5.76 -8.58
C TYR A 507 -19.27 5.71 -8.90
N MET A 508 -19.81 4.55 -9.27
CA MET A 508 -21.25 4.31 -9.44
C MET A 508 -21.95 3.87 -8.14
N GLY A 509 -21.22 3.72 -7.01
CA GLY A 509 -21.81 3.36 -5.73
C GLY A 509 -22.28 1.91 -5.64
N ASP A 510 -21.48 0.95 -6.14
CA ASP A 510 -21.74 -0.50 -6.17
C ASP A 510 -22.97 -0.92 -7.00
N CYS A 511 -23.10 -0.33 -8.20
CA CYS A 511 -24.21 -0.59 -9.14
C CYS A 511 -23.80 -1.44 -10.36
N VAL A 512 -22.55 -1.89 -10.45
CA VAL A 512 -22.07 -2.79 -11.51
C VAL A 512 -22.17 -4.24 -11.05
N ILE A 513 -23.06 -5.00 -11.68
CA ILE A 513 -23.36 -6.39 -11.34
C ILE A 513 -22.43 -7.33 -12.12
N ASN A 514 -21.82 -8.28 -11.45
CA ASN A 514 -20.99 -9.29 -12.10
C ASN A 514 -21.83 -10.20 -13.01
N CYS A 515 -21.56 -10.15 -14.31
CA CYS A 515 -22.26 -10.90 -15.35
C CYS A 515 -22.05 -12.43 -15.22
N GLU A 516 -20.91 -12.89 -14.71
CA GLU A 516 -20.64 -14.34 -14.50
C GLU A 516 -21.66 -14.99 -13.55
N LYS A 517 -22.12 -14.25 -12.55
CA LYS A 517 -23.09 -14.73 -11.55
C LYS A 517 -24.54 -14.40 -11.89
N ASN A 518 -24.75 -13.32 -12.63
CA ASN A 518 -26.06 -12.75 -12.87
C ASN A 518 -26.20 -12.34 -14.35
N MET A 519 -26.46 -13.32 -15.23
CA MET A 519 -26.67 -13.05 -16.66
C MET A 519 -28.02 -12.36 -16.89
N PRO A 520 -28.06 -11.17 -17.53
CA PRO A 520 -29.30 -10.45 -17.79
C PRO A 520 -30.17 -11.13 -18.86
N GLN A 521 -31.51 -10.95 -18.79
CA GLN A 521 -32.40 -11.25 -19.91
C GLN A 521 -32.34 -10.11 -20.95
N ASP A 522 -32.36 -8.87 -20.50
CA ASP A 522 -32.10 -7.64 -21.23
C ASP A 522 -31.30 -6.70 -20.32
N GLY A 523 -30.29 -6.05 -20.85
CA GLY A 523 -29.46 -5.16 -20.04
C GLY A 523 -28.29 -4.56 -20.79
N VAL A 524 -27.62 -3.63 -20.12
CA VAL A 524 -26.39 -3.00 -20.64
C VAL A 524 -25.17 -3.53 -19.89
N MET A 525 -24.14 -3.86 -20.64
CA MET A 525 -22.91 -4.46 -20.14
C MET A 525 -21.70 -3.57 -20.47
N ILE A 526 -20.83 -3.37 -19.47
CA ILE A 526 -19.47 -2.84 -19.64
C ILE A 526 -18.51 -4.00 -19.86
N ILE A 527 -17.71 -3.94 -20.92
CA ILE A 527 -16.80 -5.01 -21.31
C ILE A 527 -15.55 -4.45 -22.00
N GLY A 528 -14.43 -5.16 -21.95
CA GLY A 528 -13.22 -4.84 -22.70
C GLY A 528 -13.30 -5.28 -24.15
N ASP A 529 -12.62 -4.56 -25.04
CA ASP A 529 -12.57 -4.85 -26.48
C ASP A 529 -12.09 -6.27 -26.83
N ARG A 530 -11.18 -6.82 -26.04
CA ARG A 530 -10.71 -8.21 -26.19
C ARG A 530 -11.68 -9.21 -25.54
N ASP A 531 -12.16 -8.86 -24.36
CA ASP A 531 -13.10 -9.71 -23.61
C ASP A 531 -14.42 -9.88 -24.33
N LEU A 532 -14.87 -8.88 -25.13
CA LEU A 532 -16.07 -8.99 -25.96
C LEU A 532 -15.96 -10.14 -26.97
N LYS A 533 -14.80 -10.33 -27.58
CA LYS A 533 -14.57 -11.44 -28.52
C LYS A 533 -14.70 -12.79 -27.82
N THR A 534 -14.11 -12.92 -26.64
CA THR A 534 -14.20 -14.14 -25.83
C THR A 534 -15.64 -14.40 -25.40
N TRP A 535 -16.32 -13.37 -24.90
CA TRP A 535 -17.69 -13.47 -24.45
C TRP A 535 -18.64 -13.88 -25.59
N LEU A 536 -18.46 -13.32 -26.80
CA LEU A 536 -19.26 -13.69 -27.98
C LEU A 536 -19.01 -15.13 -28.44
N SER A 537 -17.79 -15.65 -28.30
CA SER A 537 -17.54 -17.06 -28.63
C SER A 537 -18.23 -18.04 -27.69
N GLU A 538 -18.50 -17.61 -26.44
CA GLU A 538 -19.16 -18.42 -25.41
C GLU A 538 -20.69 -18.23 -25.39
N ASN A 539 -21.19 -17.02 -25.67
CA ASN A 539 -22.57 -16.63 -25.44
C ASN A 539 -23.29 -16.06 -26.68
N GLY A 540 -22.62 -15.91 -27.83
CA GLY A 540 -23.16 -15.27 -29.01
C GLY A 540 -24.38 -16.00 -29.62
N ASP A 541 -24.51 -17.31 -29.40
CA ASP A 541 -25.68 -18.08 -29.82
C ASP A 541 -26.93 -17.77 -28.99
N ALA A 542 -26.75 -17.44 -27.70
CA ALA A 542 -27.80 -17.20 -26.74
C ALA A 542 -28.25 -15.73 -26.67
N TYR A 543 -27.43 -14.78 -27.15
CA TYR A 543 -27.69 -13.36 -27.03
C TYR A 543 -27.57 -12.63 -28.37
N ASP A 544 -28.46 -11.66 -28.60
CA ASP A 544 -28.27 -10.56 -29.55
C ASP A 544 -27.52 -9.43 -28.82
N TYR A 545 -26.62 -8.75 -29.51
CA TYR A 545 -25.89 -7.65 -28.94
C TYR A 545 -25.86 -6.44 -29.88
N THR A 546 -25.81 -5.24 -29.28
CA THR A 546 -25.60 -3.97 -29.98
C THR A 546 -24.57 -3.14 -29.25
N ILE A 547 -23.51 -2.72 -29.94
CA ILE A 547 -22.52 -1.81 -29.37
C ILE A 547 -23.14 -0.41 -29.28
N LEU A 548 -23.45 0.04 -28.08
CA LEU A 548 -23.98 1.38 -27.84
C LEU A 548 -22.87 2.44 -27.94
N LYS A 549 -21.71 2.15 -27.37
CA LYS A 549 -20.59 3.10 -27.32
C LYS A 549 -19.24 2.40 -27.25
N ASN A 550 -18.28 2.91 -28.00
CA ASN A 550 -16.86 2.65 -27.77
C ASN A 550 -16.25 3.89 -27.13
N THR A 551 -15.88 3.82 -25.85
CA THR A 551 -15.40 4.98 -25.12
C THR A 551 -13.99 5.40 -25.53
N ASN A 552 -13.24 4.55 -26.25
CA ASN A 552 -11.80 4.66 -26.50
C ASN A 552 -10.93 4.78 -25.23
N HIS A 553 -11.54 4.87 -24.04
CA HIS A 553 -10.84 4.93 -22.76
C HIS A 553 -10.25 3.55 -22.40
N LYS A 554 -8.96 3.52 -22.08
CA LYS A 554 -8.28 2.31 -21.61
C LYS A 554 -8.46 2.15 -20.11
N SER A 555 -9.29 1.17 -19.71
CA SER A 555 -9.56 0.90 -18.29
C SER A 555 -8.29 0.77 -17.45
N CYS A 556 -8.30 1.38 -16.29
CA CYS A 556 -7.26 1.21 -15.29
C CYS A 556 -7.32 -0.16 -14.60
N ASP A 557 -8.46 -0.85 -14.67
CA ASP A 557 -8.68 -2.18 -14.09
C ASP A 557 -8.32 -3.30 -15.07
N SER A 558 -9.02 -3.41 -16.20
CA SER A 558 -8.85 -4.48 -17.18
C SER A 558 -7.69 -4.28 -18.15
N LYS A 559 -7.16 -3.04 -18.28
CA LYS A 559 -6.13 -2.65 -19.26
C LYS A 559 -6.57 -2.81 -20.72
N GLN A 560 -7.88 -2.86 -20.96
CA GLN A 560 -8.53 -2.95 -22.28
C GLN A 560 -9.32 -1.66 -22.56
N LYS A 561 -9.66 -1.40 -23.83
CA LYS A 561 -10.60 -0.32 -24.17
C LYS A 561 -12.00 -0.70 -23.74
N ILE A 562 -12.68 0.20 -23.03
CA ILE A 562 -14.02 -0.03 -22.52
C ILE A 562 -15.05 0.15 -23.65
N MET A 563 -15.92 -0.83 -23.78
CA MET A 563 -17.11 -0.82 -24.64
C MET A 563 -18.38 -0.95 -23.80
N ILE A 564 -19.43 -0.26 -24.21
CA ILE A 564 -20.76 -0.37 -23.62
C ILE A 564 -21.64 -1.07 -24.64
N VAL A 565 -22.22 -2.21 -24.25
CA VAL A 565 -22.94 -3.13 -25.13
C VAL A 565 -24.33 -3.41 -24.56
N LYS A 566 -25.37 -3.27 -25.36
CA LYS A 566 -26.70 -3.76 -25.02
C LYS A 566 -26.79 -5.24 -25.36
N LEU A 567 -27.31 -6.03 -24.42
CA LEU A 567 -27.55 -7.47 -24.55
C LEU A 567 -29.04 -7.74 -24.48
N VAL A 568 -29.54 -8.63 -25.35
CA VAL A 568 -30.89 -9.15 -25.31
C VAL A 568 -30.81 -10.66 -25.48
N LYS A 569 -31.34 -11.42 -24.53
CA LYS A 569 -31.37 -12.89 -24.64
C LYS A 569 -32.33 -13.32 -25.73
N LYS A 570 -31.85 -14.17 -26.64
CA LYS A 570 -32.68 -14.74 -27.71
C LYS A 570 -33.78 -15.62 -27.11
N CYS A 571 -35.01 -15.47 -27.55
CA CYS A 571 -36.08 -16.42 -27.20
C CYS A 571 -35.75 -17.80 -27.77
N GLU A 572 -35.70 -18.82 -26.92
CA GLU A 572 -35.62 -20.20 -27.40
C GLU A 572 -36.84 -20.45 -28.35
N LYS A 573 -36.55 -20.66 -29.63
CA LYS A 573 -37.58 -21.20 -30.54
C LYS A 573 -37.93 -22.58 -30.00
N LYS A 574 -39.12 -22.75 -29.39
CA LYS A 574 -39.69 -24.07 -29.15
C LYS A 574 -39.70 -24.80 -30.47
N VAL A 575 -38.79 -25.73 -30.67
CA VAL A 575 -38.89 -26.72 -31.74
C VAL A 575 -40.11 -27.56 -31.41
N ASN A 576 -41.26 -27.21 -32.02
CA ASN A 576 -42.43 -28.07 -32.04
C ASN A 576 -42.06 -29.29 -32.89
N SER A 577 -41.54 -30.32 -32.24
CA SER A 577 -41.51 -31.67 -32.80
C SER A 577 -42.97 -32.19 -32.83
N ALA A 578 -43.71 -31.77 -33.84
CA ALA A 578 -44.93 -32.44 -34.19
C ALA A 578 -44.56 -33.85 -34.69
N THR A 579 -44.47 -34.81 -33.79
CA THR A 579 -44.47 -36.23 -34.12
C THR A 579 -45.82 -36.57 -34.69
N ASN A 580 -45.97 -36.59 -36.05
CA ASN A 580 -47.05 -37.21 -36.74
C ASN A 580 -47.02 -38.74 -36.47
N TRP A 581 -47.85 -39.18 -35.54
CA TRP A 581 -48.18 -40.60 -35.43
C TRP A 581 -49.22 -40.91 -36.48
N SER A 582 -48.80 -41.44 -37.62
CA SER A 582 -49.67 -42.10 -38.56
C SER A 582 -50.06 -43.48 -37.98
N ILE A 583 -51.36 -43.64 -37.63
CA ILE A 583 -51.94 -44.92 -37.25
C ILE A 583 -52.03 -45.75 -38.52
N GLY A 584 -51.17 -46.74 -38.68
CA GLY A 584 -51.34 -47.77 -39.72
C GLY A 584 -52.37 -48.81 -39.28
N THR A 585 -53.50 -48.85 -39.97
CA THR A 585 -54.48 -49.95 -39.87
C THR A 585 -53.88 -51.19 -40.51
N VAL A 586 -53.72 -52.27 -39.72
CA VAL A 586 -53.47 -53.61 -40.21
C VAL A 586 -54.76 -54.34 -40.47
N LYS A 587 -54.88 -54.89 -41.67
CA LYS A 587 -55.85 -55.98 -41.99
C LYS A 587 -55.22 -57.30 -41.58
#